data_475ebbd316c6baecc63baf27c437eb13
#
_entry.id   475ebbd316c6baecc63baf27c437eb13
#
_cell.length_a   1.000
_cell.length_b   1.000
_cell.length_c   1.000
_cell.angle_alpha   90.00
_cell.angle_beta   90.00
_cell.angle_gamma   90.00
#
_symmetry.space_group_name_H-M   'P 1'
#
loop_
_entity.id
_entity.type
_entity.pdbx_description
1 polymer ?
#
loop_
_entity_poly.entity_id
_entity_poly.type
_entity_poly.pdbx_seq_one_letter_code
_entity_poly.pdbx_strand_id
1 'polypeptide(L)'
;MKDVSNAMRAQILTAAVPYIKQYTDQYVVVKYGGNAMIDEELKKSVMKDLLLLQLVGVKVVLVHGGGPAINSNLEAMNIDSHFANGLRVTDEATMDVVQMVLAGKVNKGLVADLTDLGGKAIGLCGVDGNMIQVHKQNEELGYVGSVDTIDTSIIHDVISRGYIPVISSIGMGADGKTYNINADTVAAKIAGALKAETMVAMTNIDGVLRDVHDPSSLISKITMAEADQLKAEGIIAGGMIPKVDCCLEAIKSGAQKVFIINGEIPHAILIELLTDEGLGTMFVK
;
A
#
# COMPACT_ATOMS: atom_id res chain seq x y z
N MET A 1 -0.56 -12.24 -26.14
CA MET A 1 0.81 -12.79 -26.07
C MET A 1 1.20 -13.72 -27.24
N LYS A 2 0.31 -14.03 -28.17
CA LYS A 2 0.66 -14.91 -29.33
C LYS A 2 1.56 -14.24 -30.37
N ASP A 3 1.65 -12.92 -30.38
CA ASP A 3 2.36 -12.12 -31.42
C ASP A 3 3.79 -11.74 -31.04
N VAL A 4 4.30 -12.13 -29.88
CA VAL A 4 5.66 -11.81 -29.44
C VAL A 4 6.56 -13.01 -29.68
N SER A 5 7.63 -12.86 -30.49
CA SER A 5 8.58 -13.91 -30.79
C SER A 5 9.33 -14.39 -29.53
N ASN A 6 9.83 -15.62 -29.53
CA ASN A 6 10.62 -16.14 -28.40
C ASN A 6 11.90 -15.30 -28.16
N ALA A 7 12.53 -14.80 -29.23
CA ALA A 7 13.67 -13.88 -29.10
C ALA A 7 13.31 -12.58 -28.37
N MET A 8 12.17 -11.97 -28.73
CA MET A 8 11.69 -10.75 -28.08
C MET A 8 11.33 -11.02 -26.60
N ARG A 9 10.72 -12.18 -26.28
CA ARG A 9 10.46 -12.56 -24.88
C ARG A 9 11.73 -12.67 -24.06
N ALA A 10 12.78 -13.28 -24.63
CA ALA A 10 14.08 -13.37 -23.97
C ALA A 10 14.72 -11.99 -23.76
N GLN A 11 14.62 -11.09 -24.75
CA GLN A 11 15.10 -9.71 -24.63
C GLN A 11 14.37 -8.94 -23.51
N ILE A 12 13.04 -9.04 -23.43
CA ILE A 12 12.26 -8.40 -22.36
C ILE A 12 12.71 -8.91 -20.97
N LEU A 13 12.89 -10.23 -20.81
CA LEU A 13 13.35 -10.81 -19.55
C LEU A 13 14.76 -10.34 -19.18
N THR A 14 15.67 -10.25 -20.15
CA THR A 14 17.04 -9.79 -19.90
C THR A 14 17.12 -8.28 -19.65
N ALA A 15 16.24 -7.47 -20.24
CA ALA A 15 16.14 -6.04 -19.97
C ALA A 15 15.77 -5.73 -18.52
N ALA A 16 15.02 -6.60 -17.84
CA ALA A 16 14.65 -6.43 -16.43
C ALA A 16 15.81 -6.76 -15.45
N VAL A 17 16.90 -7.41 -15.89
CA VAL A 17 17.99 -7.87 -15.00
C VAL A 17 18.63 -6.75 -14.16
N PRO A 18 18.94 -5.55 -14.68
CA PRO A 18 19.51 -4.46 -13.87
C PRO A 18 18.60 -4.05 -12.72
N TYR A 19 17.29 -3.96 -12.97
CA TYR A 19 16.28 -3.59 -11.98
C TYR A 19 16.10 -4.69 -10.93
N ILE A 20 16.00 -5.95 -11.37
CA ILE A 20 15.94 -7.11 -10.46
C ILE A 20 17.14 -7.07 -9.50
N LYS A 21 18.36 -6.83 -10.03
CA LYS A 21 19.58 -6.72 -9.20
C LYS A 21 19.49 -5.58 -8.19
N GLN A 22 18.87 -4.45 -8.55
CA GLN A 22 18.68 -3.31 -7.66
C GLN A 22 17.77 -3.65 -6.48
N TYR A 23 16.70 -4.41 -6.72
CA TYR A 23 15.68 -4.71 -5.72
C TYR A 23 15.89 -6.04 -4.99
N THR A 24 16.75 -6.94 -5.47
CA THR A 24 17.05 -8.20 -4.78
C THR A 24 17.54 -7.92 -3.36
N ASP A 25 17.00 -8.65 -2.38
CA ASP A 25 17.23 -8.50 -0.94
C ASP A 25 16.76 -7.17 -0.32
N GLN A 26 16.13 -6.27 -1.10
CA GLN A 26 15.58 -5.01 -0.60
C GLN A 26 14.12 -5.17 -0.16
N TYR A 27 13.71 -4.36 0.83
CA TYR A 27 12.31 -4.26 1.23
C TYR A 27 11.54 -3.38 0.24
N VAL A 28 10.44 -3.90 -0.27
CA VAL A 28 9.45 -3.17 -1.07
C VAL A 28 8.10 -3.28 -0.36
N VAL A 29 7.58 -2.17 0.11
CA VAL A 29 6.27 -2.10 0.77
C VAL A 29 5.24 -1.64 -0.24
N VAL A 30 4.24 -2.46 -0.51
CA VAL A 30 3.15 -2.14 -1.44
C VAL A 30 1.89 -1.85 -0.65
N LYS A 31 1.37 -0.63 -0.77
CA LYS A 31 0.05 -0.27 -0.26
C LYS A 31 -1.00 -0.57 -1.33
N TYR A 32 -1.93 -1.44 -1.00
CA TYR A 32 -2.99 -1.90 -1.89
C TYR A 32 -4.37 -1.52 -1.38
N GLY A 33 -5.21 -0.95 -2.27
CA GLY A 33 -6.54 -0.51 -1.88
C GLY A 33 -7.31 0.13 -3.04
N GLY A 34 -8.50 0.65 -2.75
CA GLY A 34 -9.33 1.33 -3.73
C GLY A 34 -9.97 0.39 -4.76
N ASN A 35 -10.20 0.90 -5.97
CA ASN A 35 -10.89 0.19 -7.04
C ASN A 35 -10.13 -1.07 -7.51
N ALA A 36 -8.81 -1.08 -7.44
CA ALA A 36 -7.98 -2.23 -7.79
C ALA A 36 -8.29 -3.49 -6.94
N MET A 37 -8.96 -3.32 -5.78
CA MET A 37 -9.40 -4.45 -4.95
C MET A 37 -10.76 -5.03 -5.38
N ILE A 38 -11.53 -4.29 -6.18
CA ILE A 38 -12.90 -4.68 -6.58
C ILE A 38 -12.86 -5.44 -7.91
N ASP A 39 -11.99 -5.02 -8.82
CA ASP A 39 -11.81 -5.67 -10.12
C ASP A 39 -10.94 -6.92 -9.98
N GLU A 40 -11.52 -8.09 -10.30
CA GLU A 40 -10.85 -9.39 -10.15
C GLU A 40 -9.63 -9.56 -11.06
N GLU A 41 -9.63 -8.98 -12.27
CA GLU A 41 -8.48 -9.07 -13.19
C GLU A 41 -7.33 -8.17 -12.72
N LEU A 42 -7.64 -6.96 -12.25
CA LEU A 42 -6.64 -6.07 -11.63
C LEU A 42 -6.06 -6.69 -10.35
N LYS A 43 -6.91 -7.24 -9.49
CA LYS A 43 -6.48 -7.93 -8.28
C LYS A 43 -5.51 -9.07 -8.61
N LYS A 44 -5.86 -9.91 -9.58
CA LYS A 44 -5.02 -11.02 -10.03
C LYS A 44 -3.69 -10.55 -10.65
N SER A 45 -3.72 -9.41 -11.36
CA SER A 45 -2.51 -8.77 -11.90
C SER A 45 -1.57 -8.36 -10.77
N VAL A 46 -2.07 -7.65 -9.76
CA VAL A 46 -1.29 -7.23 -8.59
C VAL A 46 -0.71 -8.43 -7.84
N MET A 47 -1.50 -9.48 -7.59
CA MET A 47 -0.99 -10.67 -6.89
C MET A 47 0.14 -11.38 -7.67
N LYS A 48 0.04 -11.41 -9.02
CA LYS A 48 1.12 -11.92 -9.87
C LYS A 48 2.38 -11.07 -9.80
N ASP A 49 2.24 -9.75 -9.75
CA ASP A 49 3.36 -8.82 -9.63
C ASP A 49 4.11 -9.04 -8.31
N LEU A 50 3.38 -9.12 -7.19
CA LEU A 50 3.97 -9.38 -5.87
C LEU A 50 4.69 -10.74 -5.83
N LEU A 51 4.07 -11.77 -6.40
CA LEU A 51 4.69 -13.11 -6.48
C LEU A 51 5.97 -13.08 -7.33
N LEU A 52 5.96 -12.41 -8.48
CA LEU A 52 7.16 -12.29 -9.31
C LEU A 52 8.29 -11.58 -8.56
N LEU A 53 7.99 -10.46 -7.90
CA LEU A 53 8.98 -9.74 -7.09
C LEU A 53 9.56 -10.64 -5.98
N GLN A 54 8.73 -11.41 -5.28
CA GLN A 54 9.20 -12.38 -4.28
C GLN A 54 10.13 -13.44 -4.91
N LEU A 55 9.74 -14.01 -6.05
CA LEU A 55 10.51 -15.06 -6.73
C LEU A 55 11.89 -14.58 -7.21
N VAL A 56 12.03 -13.30 -7.55
CA VAL A 56 13.33 -12.71 -7.91
C VAL A 56 14.11 -12.17 -6.70
N GLY A 57 13.67 -12.48 -5.48
CA GLY A 57 14.40 -12.19 -4.25
C GLY A 57 14.10 -10.85 -3.59
N VAL A 58 13.03 -10.16 -4.01
CA VAL A 58 12.58 -8.93 -3.34
C VAL A 58 11.84 -9.28 -2.04
N LYS A 59 12.12 -8.55 -0.97
CA LYS A 59 11.42 -8.67 0.32
C LYS A 59 10.12 -7.87 0.30
N VAL A 60 9.07 -8.48 -0.25
CA VAL A 60 7.77 -7.84 -0.46
C VAL A 60 6.95 -7.82 0.83
N VAL A 61 6.38 -6.66 1.16
CA VAL A 61 5.39 -6.48 2.24
C VAL A 61 4.13 -5.86 1.62
N LEU A 62 3.00 -6.55 1.74
CA LEU A 62 1.72 -6.04 1.26
C LEU A 62 0.92 -5.44 2.42
N VAL A 63 0.63 -4.15 2.35
CA VAL A 63 -0.27 -3.46 3.29
C VAL A 63 -1.58 -3.15 2.58
N HIS A 64 -2.71 -3.55 3.15
CA HIS A 64 -3.99 -3.34 2.50
C HIS A 64 -5.00 -2.58 3.35
N GLY A 65 -5.89 -1.87 2.67
CA GLY A 65 -7.12 -1.34 3.22
C GLY A 65 -8.31 -2.25 2.89
N GLY A 66 -9.51 -1.68 2.84
CA GLY A 66 -10.73 -2.43 2.52
C GLY A 66 -12.00 -1.59 2.61
N GLY A 67 -11.89 -0.28 2.36
CA GLY A 67 -13.01 0.66 2.48
C GLY A 67 -14.30 0.19 1.79
N PRO A 68 -14.28 -0.23 0.53
CA PRO A 68 -15.47 -0.75 -0.17
C PRO A 68 -16.07 -1.97 0.51
N ALA A 69 -15.24 -2.93 0.94
CA ALA A 69 -15.72 -4.13 1.65
C ALA A 69 -16.31 -3.78 3.02
N ILE A 70 -15.71 -2.83 3.75
CA ILE A 70 -16.26 -2.32 5.02
C ILE A 70 -17.64 -1.69 4.77
N ASN A 71 -17.78 -0.79 3.77
CA ASN A 71 -19.04 -0.14 3.45
C ASN A 71 -20.15 -1.17 3.17
N SER A 72 -19.88 -2.15 2.29
CA SER A 72 -20.85 -3.19 1.94
C SER A 72 -21.27 -4.04 3.14
N ASN A 73 -20.37 -4.32 4.08
CA ASN A 73 -20.73 -5.12 5.27
C ASN A 73 -21.47 -4.27 6.31
N LEU A 74 -21.13 -2.99 6.52
CA LEU A 74 -21.87 -2.08 7.40
C LEU A 74 -23.32 -1.91 6.90
N GLU A 75 -23.50 -1.68 5.57
CA GLU A 75 -24.81 -1.59 4.95
C GLU A 75 -25.64 -2.87 5.15
N ALA A 76 -25.04 -4.03 4.91
CA ALA A 76 -25.71 -5.33 5.11
C ALA A 76 -26.11 -5.58 6.58
N MET A 77 -25.41 -4.97 7.54
CA MET A 77 -25.72 -5.05 8.96
C MET A 77 -26.59 -3.90 9.47
N ASN A 78 -27.02 -2.99 8.60
CA ASN A 78 -27.77 -1.78 8.91
C ASN A 78 -27.05 -0.88 9.95
N ILE A 79 -25.73 -0.75 9.83
CA ILE A 79 -24.90 0.15 10.65
C ILE A 79 -24.55 1.37 9.79
N ASP A 80 -24.92 2.56 10.25
CA ASP A 80 -24.61 3.81 9.59
C ASP A 80 -23.10 4.09 9.62
N SER A 81 -22.57 4.64 8.53
CA SER A 81 -21.16 4.98 8.42
C SER A 81 -21.00 6.36 7.81
N HIS A 82 -20.18 7.17 8.43
CA HIS A 82 -19.84 8.50 7.92
C HIS A 82 -18.33 8.77 8.01
N PHE A 83 -17.90 9.81 7.30
CA PHE A 83 -16.50 10.20 7.22
C PHE A 83 -16.34 11.65 7.72
N ALA A 84 -15.25 11.90 8.43
CA ALA A 84 -14.80 13.22 8.80
C ALA A 84 -13.34 13.39 8.34
N ASN A 85 -13.08 14.44 7.59
CA ASN A 85 -11.74 14.75 7.05
C ASN A 85 -11.08 13.56 6.29
N GLY A 86 -11.88 12.76 5.57
CA GLY A 86 -11.42 11.61 4.81
C GLY A 86 -11.17 10.34 5.64
N LEU A 87 -11.35 10.38 6.96
CA LEU A 87 -11.27 9.24 7.85
C LEU A 87 -12.67 8.74 8.22
N ARG A 88 -12.85 7.43 8.32
CA ARG A 88 -14.11 6.84 8.78
C ARG A 88 -14.28 7.07 10.26
N VAL A 89 -15.34 7.75 10.66
CA VAL A 89 -15.75 7.77 12.08
C VAL A 89 -16.11 6.35 12.48
N THR A 90 -15.45 5.85 13.52
CA THR A 90 -15.47 4.43 13.88
C THR A 90 -15.90 4.29 15.33
N ASP A 91 -17.20 4.08 15.57
CA ASP A 91 -17.72 3.69 16.86
C ASP A 91 -17.45 2.21 17.16
N GLU A 92 -17.89 1.69 18.28
CA GLU A 92 -17.62 0.32 18.71
C GLU A 92 -18.22 -0.72 17.74
N ALA A 93 -19.46 -0.53 17.29
CA ALA A 93 -20.11 -1.43 16.34
C ALA A 93 -19.43 -1.38 14.97
N THR A 94 -19.03 -0.20 14.52
CA THR A 94 -18.25 -0.02 13.29
C THR A 94 -16.88 -0.68 13.41
N MET A 95 -16.21 -0.59 14.58
CA MET A 95 -14.88 -1.21 14.77
C MET A 95 -14.93 -2.73 14.71
N ASP A 96 -15.96 -3.35 15.25
CA ASP A 96 -16.19 -4.81 15.15
C ASP A 96 -16.27 -5.23 13.66
N VAL A 97 -17.05 -4.52 12.86
CA VAL A 97 -17.15 -4.79 11.42
C VAL A 97 -15.83 -4.54 10.70
N VAL A 98 -15.13 -3.44 11.01
CA VAL A 98 -13.80 -3.14 10.44
C VAL A 98 -12.83 -4.27 10.73
N GLN A 99 -12.78 -4.78 11.97
CA GLN A 99 -11.90 -5.87 12.33
C GLN A 99 -12.26 -7.17 11.61
N MET A 100 -13.53 -7.57 11.59
CA MET A 100 -14.01 -8.75 10.86
C MET A 100 -13.64 -8.68 9.38
N VAL A 101 -13.87 -7.52 8.76
CA VAL A 101 -13.65 -7.33 7.32
C VAL A 101 -12.16 -7.24 6.98
N LEU A 102 -11.40 -6.41 7.68
CA LEU A 102 -9.99 -6.20 7.35
C LEU A 102 -9.14 -7.41 7.72
N ALA A 103 -9.19 -7.89 8.97
CA ALA A 103 -8.35 -9.00 9.42
C ALA A 103 -8.85 -10.37 8.95
N GLY A 104 -10.14 -10.50 8.72
CA GLY A 104 -10.77 -11.75 8.27
C GLY A 104 -10.96 -11.81 6.76
N LYS A 105 -11.99 -11.14 6.25
CA LYS A 105 -12.46 -11.30 4.87
C LYS A 105 -11.42 -10.85 3.84
N VAL A 106 -10.96 -9.61 3.92
CA VAL A 106 -10.03 -9.03 2.93
C VAL A 106 -8.65 -9.65 3.06
N ASN A 107 -8.08 -9.65 4.26
CA ASN A 107 -6.75 -10.18 4.52
C ASN A 107 -6.60 -11.64 4.06
N LYS A 108 -7.52 -12.51 4.50
CA LYS A 108 -7.47 -13.94 4.16
C LYS A 108 -7.81 -14.20 2.69
N GLY A 109 -8.63 -13.36 2.07
CA GLY A 109 -8.86 -13.39 0.62
C GLY A 109 -7.57 -13.16 -0.17
N LEU A 110 -6.80 -12.10 0.16
CA LEU A 110 -5.51 -11.80 -0.49
C LEU A 110 -4.46 -12.91 -0.25
N VAL A 111 -4.43 -13.47 0.95
CA VAL A 111 -3.57 -14.64 1.25
C VAL A 111 -3.95 -15.83 0.40
N ALA A 112 -5.24 -16.12 0.24
CA ALA A 112 -5.73 -17.22 -0.59
C ALA A 112 -5.36 -16.99 -2.07
N ASP A 113 -5.56 -15.77 -2.59
CA ASP A 113 -5.21 -15.41 -3.98
C ASP A 113 -3.71 -15.60 -4.27
N LEU A 114 -2.83 -15.17 -3.34
CA LEU A 114 -1.38 -15.39 -3.47
C LEU A 114 -1.01 -16.89 -3.39
N THR A 115 -1.68 -17.63 -2.52
CA THR A 115 -1.46 -19.07 -2.35
C THR A 115 -1.91 -19.87 -3.57
N ASP A 116 -3.05 -19.50 -4.16
CA ASP A 116 -3.56 -20.14 -5.39
C ASP A 116 -2.61 -19.96 -6.58
N LEU A 117 -1.89 -18.85 -6.62
CA LEU A 117 -0.81 -18.60 -7.60
C LEU A 117 0.49 -19.36 -7.29
N GLY A 118 0.56 -20.13 -6.20
CA GLY A 118 1.75 -20.89 -5.77
C GLY A 118 2.71 -20.08 -4.87
N GLY A 119 2.33 -18.87 -4.44
CA GLY A 119 3.09 -18.06 -3.50
C GLY A 119 2.95 -18.55 -2.05
N LYS A 120 3.86 -18.11 -1.19
CA LYS A 120 3.75 -18.29 0.25
C LYS A 120 3.36 -16.95 0.88
N ALA A 121 2.18 -16.86 1.44
CA ALA A 121 1.71 -15.66 2.09
C ALA A 121 1.17 -15.93 3.49
N ILE A 122 1.26 -14.95 4.38
CA ILE A 122 0.68 -15.00 5.72
C ILE A 122 -0.02 -13.68 6.01
N GLY A 123 -1.25 -13.78 6.52
CA GLY A 123 -2.03 -12.61 6.90
C GLY A 123 -1.80 -12.20 8.34
N LEU A 124 -1.49 -10.94 8.54
CA LEU A 124 -1.22 -10.27 9.80
C LEU A 124 -2.08 -9.01 9.95
N CYS A 125 -2.22 -8.57 11.19
CA CYS A 125 -2.69 -7.22 11.54
C CYS A 125 -1.83 -6.68 12.70
N GLY A 126 -1.98 -5.42 13.06
CA GLY A 126 -1.15 -4.82 14.10
C GLY A 126 -1.30 -5.41 15.51
N VAL A 127 -2.37 -6.20 15.73
CA VAL A 127 -2.59 -6.95 16.98
C VAL A 127 -1.62 -8.13 17.10
N ASP A 128 -1.27 -8.75 15.96
CA ASP A 128 -0.37 -9.90 15.94
C ASP A 128 1.03 -9.49 16.42
N GLY A 129 1.48 -10.09 17.52
CA GLY A 129 2.75 -9.73 18.16
C GLY A 129 2.82 -8.28 18.65
N ASN A 130 1.68 -7.59 18.80
CA ASN A 130 1.63 -6.16 19.12
C ASN A 130 2.43 -5.29 18.14
N MET A 131 2.38 -5.66 16.86
CA MET A 131 3.21 -5.12 15.78
C MET A 131 2.94 -3.63 15.51
N ILE A 132 1.67 -3.18 15.59
CA ILE A 132 1.29 -1.78 15.38
C ILE A 132 0.66 -1.24 16.64
N GLN A 133 1.40 -0.45 17.39
CA GLN A 133 0.93 0.20 18.61
C GLN A 133 0.37 1.58 18.26
N VAL A 134 -0.78 1.91 18.85
CA VAL A 134 -1.51 3.13 18.55
C VAL A 134 -2.08 3.76 19.81
N HIS A 135 -2.38 5.05 19.71
CA HIS A 135 -3.31 5.73 20.60
C HIS A 135 -4.54 6.23 19.83
N LYS A 136 -5.64 6.50 20.51
CA LYS A 136 -6.83 7.10 19.91
C LYS A 136 -6.46 8.47 19.30
N GLN A 137 -6.81 8.68 18.03
CA GLN A 137 -6.46 9.92 17.32
C GLN A 137 -7.17 11.15 17.91
N ASN A 138 -8.49 11.04 18.15
CA ASN A 138 -9.31 12.00 18.88
C ASN A 138 -10.66 11.38 19.24
N GLU A 139 -11.45 12.06 20.08
CA GLU A 139 -12.76 11.56 20.53
C GLU A 139 -13.82 11.57 19.42
N GLU A 140 -13.75 12.53 18.50
CA GLU A 140 -14.73 12.70 17.43
C GLU A 140 -14.70 11.56 16.42
N LEU A 141 -13.52 10.99 16.16
CA LEU A 141 -13.33 9.85 15.26
C LEU A 141 -13.57 8.48 15.93
N GLY A 142 -13.69 8.43 17.24
CA GLY A 142 -13.89 7.17 17.97
C GLY A 142 -12.67 6.25 17.95
N TYR A 143 -12.84 5.01 17.48
CA TYR A 143 -11.76 4.00 17.40
C TYR A 143 -10.89 4.15 16.14
N VAL A 144 -10.49 5.37 15.82
CA VAL A 144 -9.46 5.65 14.83
C VAL A 144 -8.13 5.86 15.55
N GLY A 145 -7.09 5.14 15.10
CA GLY A 145 -5.77 5.13 15.73
C GLY A 145 -4.75 6.00 15.01
N SER A 146 -3.92 6.69 15.78
CA SER A 146 -2.63 7.24 15.36
C SER A 146 -1.52 6.28 15.72
N VAL A 147 -0.62 5.99 14.79
CA VAL A 147 0.47 5.02 14.98
C VAL A 147 1.59 5.63 15.83
N ASP A 148 1.89 5.00 16.96
CA ASP A 148 2.99 5.35 17.85
C ASP A 148 4.28 4.64 17.45
N THR A 149 4.21 3.30 17.37
CA THR A 149 5.38 2.46 17.05
C THR A 149 5.01 1.30 16.15
N ILE A 150 5.99 0.85 15.36
CA ILE A 150 5.93 -0.38 14.57
C ILE A 150 7.05 -1.31 15.05
N ASP A 151 6.69 -2.50 15.53
CA ASP A 151 7.65 -3.58 15.74
C ASP A 151 7.74 -4.42 14.47
N THR A 152 8.90 -4.38 13.83
CA THR A 152 9.15 -5.09 12.56
C THR A 152 9.62 -6.53 12.74
N SER A 153 9.80 -7.02 13.96
CA SER A 153 10.38 -8.36 14.24
C SER A 153 9.58 -9.49 13.57
N ILE A 154 8.25 -9.48 13.71
CA ILE A 154 7.40 -10.50 13.06
C ILE A 154 7.45 -10.40 11.53
N ILE A 155 7.61 -9.21 10.96
CA ILE A 155 7.76 -9.00 9.50
C ILE A 155 9.09 -9.64 9.03
N HIS A 156 10.18 -9.39 9.74
CA HIS A 156 11.47 -9.99 9.44
C HIS A 156 11.42 -11.53 9.53
N ASP A 157 10.83 -12.08 10.58
CA ASP A 157 10.71 -13.52 10.79
C ASP A 157 9.92 -14.20 9.66
N VAL A 158 8.80 -13.61 9.27
CA VAL A 158 7.92 -14.12 8.20
C VAL A 158 8.64 -14.09 6.85
N ILE A 159 9.29 -12.98 6.51
CA ILE A 159 10.05 -12.82 5.27
C ILE A 159 11.27 -13.77 5.22
N SER A 160 11.98 -13.96 6.35
CA SER A 160 13.14 -14.87 6.41
C SER A 160 12.78 -16.32 6.09
N ARG A 161 11.51 -16.71 6.26
CA ARG A 161 10.95 -18.01 5.91
C ARG A 161 10.34 -18.07 4.52
N GLY A 162 10.50 -17.01 3.73
CA GLY A 162 10.02 -16.90 2.35
C GLY A 162 8.53 -16.65 2.22
N TYR A 163 7.87 -16.05 3.22
CA TYR A 163 6.47 -15.64 3.12
C TYR A 163 6.36 -14.16 2.74
N ILE A 164 5.29 -13.82 2.02
CA ILE A 164 4.82 -12.44 1.85
C ILE A 164 3.91 -12.11 3.05
N PRO A 165 4.27 -11.18 3.94
CA PRO A 165 3.34 -10.67 4.95
C PRO A 165 2.27 -9.80 4.28
N VAL A 166 1.00 -10.14 4.52
CA VAL A 166 -0.19 -9.39 4.09
C VAL A 166 -0.77 -8.73 5.33
N ILE A 167 -0.62 -7.41 5.45
CA ILE A 167 -0.87 -6.67 6.69
C ILE A 167 -2.11 -5.79 6.53
N SER A 168 -3.11 -6.00 7.39
CA SER A 168 -4.29 -5.13 7.46
C SER A 168 -4.06 -3.94 8.39
N SER A 169 -4.74 -2.82 8.10
CA SER A 169 -4.57 -1.55 8.78
C SER A 169 -5.36 -1.45 10.10
N ILE A 170 -5.07 -2.36 11.02
CA ILE A 170 -5.62 -2.40 12.39
C ILE A 170 -4.44 -2.35 13.36
N GLY A 171 -4.54 -1.55 14.42
CA GLY A 171 -3.56 -1.47 15.49
C GLY A 171 -4.13 -1.81 16.86
N MET A 172 -3.25 -1.94 17.85
CA MET A 172 -3.56 -2.19 19.26
C MET A 172 -3.21 -0.98 20.11
N GLY A 173 -4.18 -0.48 20.87
CA GLY A 173 -3.94 0.56 21.88
C GLY A 173 -3.43 0.00 23.20
N ALA A 174 -2.78 0.84 24.00
CA ALA A 174 -2.35 0.50 25.36
C ALA A 174 -3.51 0.17 26.31
N ASP A 175 -4.73 0.57 25.94
CA ASP A 175 -5.98 0.25 26.63
C ASP A 175 -6.52 -1.15 26.29
N GLY A 176 -5.80 -1.92 25.48
CA GLY A 176 -6.19 -3.26 25.04
C GLY A 176 -7.26 -3.27 23.95
N LYS A 177 -7.62 -2.12 23.39
CA LYS A 177 -8.60 -2.00 22.31
C LYS A 177 -7.94 -1.95 20.93
N THR A 178 -8.70 -2.40 19.93
CA THR A 178 -8.28 -2.32 18.54
C THR A 178 -8.73 -1.00 17.91
N TYR A 179 -7.95 -0.52 16.96
CA TYR A 179 -8.18 0.75 16.28
C TYR A 179 -8.06 0.60 14.77
N ASN A 180 -8.98 1.25 14.06
CA ASN A 180 -8.94 1.41 12.61
C ASN A 180 -7.89 2.45 12.23
N ILE A 181 -7.01 2.14 11.30
CA ILE A 181 -5.96 3.06 10.85
C ILE A 181 -6.07 3.26 9.35
N ASN A 182 -5.75 4.44 8.86
CA ASN A 182 -5.61 4.66 7.42
C ASN A 182 -4.50 3.79 6.84
N ALA A 183 -4.79 3.03 5.78
CA ALA A 183 -3.84 2.08 5.19
C ALA A 183 -2.61 2.77 4.57
N ASP A 184 -2.74 4.00 4.05
CA ASP A 184 -1.60 4.77 3.54
C ASP A 184 -0.65 5.12 4.70
N THR A 185 -1.20 5.50 5.86
CA THR A 185 -0.43 5.77 7.08
C THR A 185 0.31 4.51 7.57
N VAL A 186 -0.38 3.37 7.64
CA VAL A 186 0.25 2.09 8.06
C VAL A 186 1.38 1.71 7.12
N ALA A 187 1.16 1.80 5.81
CA ALA A 187 2.19 1.48 4.82
C ALA A 187 3.41 2.40 4.94
N ALA A 188 3.19 3.71 5.12
CA ALA A 188 4.24 4.69 5.31
C ALA A 188 5.08 4.40 6.57
N LYS A 189 4.42 4.12 7.70
CA LYS A 189 5.09 3.80 8.96
C LYS A 189 5.87 2.48 8.89
N ILE A 190 5.31 1.43 8.27
CA ILE A 190 6.00 0.16 8.04
C ILE A 190 7.21 0.35 7.10
N ALA A 191 7.04 1.10 6.00
CA ALA A 191 8.14 1.38 5.07
C ALA A 191 9.29 2.13 5.75
N GLY A 192 8.97 3.12 6.58
CA GLY A 192 9.95 3.86 7.37
C GLY A 192 10.67 2.97 8.38
N ALA A 193 9.92 2.17 9.17
CA ALA A 193 10.49 1.27 10.18
C ALA A 193 11.40 0.18 9.60
N LEU A 194 11.05 -0.35 8.42
CA LEU A 194 11.85 -1.32 7.67
C LEU A 194 13.03 -0.66 6.92
N LYS A 195 13.10 0.67 6.87
CA LYS A 195 14.02 1.43 5.99
C LYS A 195 13.93 0.92 4.56
N ALA A 196 12.69 0.75 4.07
CA ALA A 196 12.41 0.15 2.79
C ALA A 196 13.13 0.91 1.65
N GLU A 197 13.69 0.17 0.69
CA GLU A 197 14.21 0.76 -0.55
C GLU A 197 13.11 1.49 -1.30
N THR A 198 11.89 0.93 -1.25
CA THR A 198 10.75 1.51 -1.98
C THR A 198 9.45 1.24 -1.25
N MET A 199 8.59 2.27 -1.22
CA MET A 199 7.16 2.11 -0.98
C MET A 199 6.40 2.40 -2.28
N VAL A 200 5.44 1.56 -2.63
CA VAL A 200 4.53 1.76 -3.76
C VAL A 200 3.13 2.02 -3.23
N ALA A 201 2.61 3.23 -3.40
CA ALA A 201 1.26 3.61 -3.04
C ALA A 201 0.34 3.50 -4.27
N MET A 202 -0.41 2.41 -4.37
CA MET A 202 -1.39 2.22 -5.44
C MET A 202 -2.65 3.04 -5.16
N THR A 203 -3.07 3.81 -6.15
CA THR A 203 -4.24 4.70 -6.10
C THR A 203 -5.06 4.56 -7.40
N ASN A 204 -6.08 5.38 -7.56
CA ASN A 204 -6.88 5.50 -8.80
C ASN A 204 -6.47 6.73 -9.64
N ILE A 205 -5.28 7.25 -9.46
CA ILE A 205 -4.74 8.40 -10.20
C ILE A 205 -3.32 8.08 -10.67
N ASP A 206 -2.94 8.66 -11.79
CA ASP A 206 -1.64 8.38 -12.43
C ASP A 206 -0.44 8.92 -11.63
N GLY A 207 -0.64 9.90 -10.78
CA GLY A 207 0.38 10.55 -9.97
C GLY A 207 0.05 12.01 -9.74
N VAL A 208 1.05 12.86 -9.57
CA VAL A 208 0.89 14.32 -9.44
C VAL A 208 0.98 14.95 -10.81
N LEU A 209 -0.11 15.54 -11.28
CA LEU A 209 -0.18 16.30 -12.53
C LEU A 209 -0.03 17.79 -12.26
N ARG A 210 0.69 18.53 -13.11
CA ARG A 210 0.70 20.00 -13.05
C ARG A 210 -0.65 20.59 -13.42
N ASP A 211 -1.31 19.96 -14.40
CA ASP A 211 -2.70 20.25 -14.80
C ASP A 211 -3.48 18.93 -14.78
N VAL A 212 -4.50 18.85 -13.92
CA VAL A 212 -5.34 17.65 -13.75
C VAL A 212 -6.11 17.24 -15.02
N HIS A 213 -6.21 18.14 -16.00
CA HIS A 213 -6.86 17.89 -17.29
C HIS A 213 -5.88 17.48 -18.39
N ASP A 214 -4.57 17.54 -18.13
CA ASP A 214 -3.53 17.16 -19.08
C ASP A 214 -2.67 15.98 -18.53
N PRO A 215 -2.93 14.74 -18.95
CA PRO A 215 -2.14 13.57 -18.52
C PRO A 215 -0.65 13.69 -18.87
N SER A 216 -0.29 14.48 -19.89
CA SER A 216 1.11 14.67 -20.27
C SER A 216 1.89 15.57 -19.29
N SER A 217 1.18 16.23 -18.37
CA SER A 217 1.74 17.09 -17.33
C SER A 217 2.21 16.34 -16.07
N LEU A 218 2.27 14.99 -16.13
CA LEU A 218 2.72 14.15 -15.02
C LEU A 218 4.14 14.55 -14.56
N ILE A 219 4.26 14.78 -13.25
CA ILE A 219 5.56 15.04 -12.62
C ILE A 219 6.16 13.71 -12.20
N SER A 220 7.15 13.23 -12.94
CA SER A 220 7.75 11.92 -12.71
C SER A 220 8.56 11.82 -11.41
N LYS A 221 9.09 12.96 -10.90
CA LYS A 221 9.90 13.01 -9.68
C LYS A 221 9.65 14.29 -8.91
N ILE A 222 9.51 14.17 -7.59
CA ILE A 222 9.31 15.27 -6.66
C ILE A 222 10.21 15.05 -5.43
N THR A 223 11.02 16.03 -5.10
CA THR A 223 11.77 16.07 -3.83
C THR A 223 10.87 16.56 -2.69
N MET A 224 11.29 16.34 -1.44
CA MET A 224 10.55 16.84 -0.28
C MET A 224 10.36 18.36 -0.30
N ALA A 225 11.37 19.10 -0.75
CA ALA A 225 11.30 20.57 -0.84
C ALA A 225 10.34 21.02 -1.95
N GLU A 226 10.37 20.36 -3.10
CA GLU A 226 9.45 20.64 -4.21
C GLU A 226 8.00 20.30 -3.85
N ALA A 227 7.75 19.28 -3.04
CA ALA A 227 6.40 18.93 -2.61
C ALA A 227 5.73 20.08 -1.81
N ASP A 228 6.49 20.75 -0.93
CA ASP A 228 5.98 21.89 -0.17
C ASP A 228 5.68 23.10 -1.08
N GLN A 229 6.53 23.32 -2.09
CA GLN A 229 6.30 24.36 -3.10
C GLN A 229 5.05 24.04 -3.95
N LEU A 230 4.90 22.79 -4.43
CA LEU A 230 3.75 22.37 -5.24
C LEU A 230 2.42 22.45 -4.45
N LYS A 231 2.45 22.24 -3.13
CA LYS A 231 1.30 22.51 -2.25
C LYS A 231 0.99 24.00 -2.18
N ALA A 232 1.99 24.86 -2.02
CA ALA A 232 1.80 26.32 -1.96
C ALA A 232 1.28 26.87 -3.30
N GLU A 233 1.67 26.29 -4.42
CA GLU A 233 1.21 26.63 -5.77
C GLU A 233 -0.20 26.07 -6.08
N GLY A 234 -0.77 25.21 -5.20
CA GLY A 234 -2.08 24.58 -5.39
C GLY A 234 -2.09 23.43 -6.41
N ILE A 235 -0.93 22.98 -6.88
CA ILE A 235 -0.80 21.80 -7.76
C ILE A 235 -1.10 20.54 -6.97
N ILE A 236 -0.54 20.42 -5.76
CA ILE A 236 -0.92 19.37 -4.81
C ILE A 236 -2.05 19.93 -3.95
N ALA A 237 -3.29 19.52 -4.23
CA ALA A 237 -4.49 20.04 -3.58
C ALA A 237 -5.48 18.94 -3.20
N GLY A 238 -6.48 19.28 -2.38
CA GLY A 238 -7.60 18.39 -2.03
C GLY A 238 -7.16 17.04 -1.50
N GLY A 239 -7.73 15.96 -2.04
CA GLY A 239 -7.43 14.59 -1.64
C GLY A 239 -6.02 14.09 -1.96
N MET A 240 -5.23 14.84 -2.76
CA MET A 240 -3.83 14.52 -3.03
C MET A 240 -2.93 14.89 -1.84
N ILE A 241 -3.25 15.94 -1.08
CA ILE A 241 -2.45 16.40 0.06
C ILE A 241 -2.17 15.26 1.05
N PRO A 242 -3.17 14.57 1.62
CA PRO A 242 -2.89 13.50 2.59
C PRO A 242 -2.11 12.33 1.99
N LYS A 243 -2.24 12.04 0.70
CA LYS A 243 -1.45 11.00 0.02
C LYS A 243 0.03 11.39 -0.07
N VAL A 244 0.30 12.61 -0.51
CA VAL A 244 1.66 13.15 -0.57
C VAL A 244 2.26 13.25 0.82
N ASP A 245 1.49 13.69 1.83
CA ASP A 245 1.97 13.73 3.22
C ASP A 245 2.39 12.35 3.74
N CYS A 246 1.64 11.30 3.42
CA CYS A 246 2.04 9.93 3.74
C CYS A 246 3.34 9.52 3.02
N CYS A 247 3.54 9.91 1.76
CA CYS A 247 4.77 9.64 1.02
C CYS A 247 5.98 10.34 1.67
N LEU A 248 5.82 11.62 2.01
CA LEU A 248 6.88 12.39 2.68
C LEU A 248 7.18 11.86 4.08
N GLU A 249 6.16 11.42 4.81
CA GLU A 249 6.33 10.79 6.13
C GLU A 249 7.11 9.48 6.04
N ALA A 250 6.83 8.64 5.05
CA ALA A 250 7.60 7.41 4.81
C ALA A 250 9.09 7.71 4.59
N ILE A 251 9.40 8.73 3.77
CA ILE A 251 10.78 9.15 3.48
C ILE A 251 11.45 9.71 4.74
N LYS A 252 10.77 10.59 5.48
CA LYS A 252 11.27 11.15 6.75
C LYS A 252 11.57 10.06 7.77
N SER A 253 10.76 9.00 7.77
CA SER A 253 10.89 7.86 8.69
C SER A 253 11.94 6.84 8.26
N GLY A 254 12.50 6.92 7.03
CA GLY A 254 13.61 6.05 6.61
C GLY A 254 13.48 5.36 5.26
N ALA A 255 12.33 5.37 4.61
CA ALA A 255 12.19 4.85 3.25
C ALA A 255 13.05 5.67 2.27
N GLN A 256 13.64 5.01 1.26
CA GLN A 256 14.54 5.71 0.33
C GLN A 256 13.75 6.45 -0.75
N LYS A 257 12.68 5.86 -1.27
CA LYS A 257 11.79 6.45 -2.27
C LYS A 257 10.37 5.93 -2.13
N VAL A 258 9.40 6.70 -2.59
CA VAL A 258 7.98 6.34 -2.61
C VAL A 258 7.42 6.65 -3.98
N PHE A 259 6.65 5.71 -4.53
CA PHE A 259 5.92 5.92 -5.78
C PHE A 259 4.41 6.03 -5.51
N ILE A 260 3.76 6.98 -6.14
CA ILE A 260 2.31 7.00 -6.34
C ILE A 260 2.05 6.52 -7.75
N ILE A 261 1.32 5.41 -7.90
CA ILE A 261 1.00 4.82 -9.21
C ILE A 261 -0.50 4.54 -9.35
N ASN A 262 -0.99 4.49 -10.58
CA ASN A 262 -2.34 4.09 -10.88
C ASN A 262 -2.48 2.56 -10.81
N GLY A 263 -3.22 2.08 -9.81
CA GLY A 263 -3.49 0.65 -9.61
C GLY A 263 -4.52 0.07 -10.58
N GLU A 264 -5.15 0.88 -11.42
CA GLU A 264 -6.08 0.44 -12.47
C GLU A 264 -5.33 0.05 -13.77
N ILE A 265 -4.01 0.26 -13.82
CA ILE A 265 -3.16 -0.22 -14.91
C ILE A 265 -2.67 -1.63 -14.57
N PRO A 266 -2.96 -2.64 -15.43
CA PRO A 266 -2.45 -3.99 -15.20
C PRO A 266 -0.92 -4.03 -15.14
N HIS A 267 -0.38 -4.76 -14.16
CA HIS A 267 1.07 -4.87 -13.94
C HIS A 267 1.79 -3.56 -13.62
N ALA A 268 1.08 -2.57 -13.07
CA ALA A 268 1.64 -1.25 -12.75
C ALA A 268 2.89 -1.33 -11.85
N ILE A 269 2.92 -2.26 -10.90
CA ILE A 269 4.06 -2.44 -9.99
C ILE A 269 5.31 -2.88 -10.77
N LEU A 270 5.18 -3.83 -11.68
CA LEU A 270 6.32 -4.31 -12.47
C LEU A 270 6.80 -3.26 -13.46
N ILE A 271 5.88 -2.53 -14.10
CA ILE A 271 6.24 -1.46 -15.02
C ILE A 271 7.04 -0.39 -14.27
N GLU A 272 6.57 0.03 -13.09
CA GLU A 272 7.26 1.05 -12.28
C GLU A 272 8.62 0.59 -11.77
N LEU A 273 8.75 -0.66 -11.33
CA LEU A 273 9.97 -1.12 -10.65
C LEU A 273 10.97 -1.79 -11.58
N LEU A 274 10.52 -2.39 -12.69
CA LEU A 274 11.35 -3.26 -13.52
C LEU A 274 11.50 -2.77 -14.97
N THR A 275 11.12 -1.53 -15.27
CA THR A 275 11.31 -0.91 -16.61
C THR A 275 11.89 0.49 -16.52
N ASP A 276 12.35 1.05 -17.67
CA ASP A 276 12.89 2.40 -17.76
C ASP A 276 11.80 3.49 -17.67
N GLU A 277 10.58 3.15 -18.04
CA GLU A 277 9.47 4.09 -18.11
C GLU A 277 8.58 3.90 -16.88
N GLY A 278 8.69 4.81 -15.90
CA GLY A 278 7.79 4.87 -14.76
C GLY A 278 6.38 5.31 -15.16
N LEU A 279 5.38 4.81 -14.43
CA LEU A 279 3.96 5.14 -14.64
C LEU A 279 3.47 6.28 -13.75
N GLY A 280 4.21 6.59 -12.70
CA GLY A 280 3.72 7.43 -11.64
C GLY A 280 4.64 8.58 -11.24
N THR A 281 4.43 9.06 -10.03
CA THR A 281 5.28 10.09 -9.40
C THR A 281 6.15 9.47 -8.32
N MET A 282 7.47 9.61 -8.46
CA MET A 282 8.46 9.22 -7.47
C MET A 282 8.75 10.37 -6.51
N PHE A 283 8.61 10.11 -5.22
CA PHE A 283 9.04 11.01 -4.14
C PHE A 283 10.38 10.54 -3.59
N VAL A 284 11.28 11.50 -3.39
CA VAL A 284 12.63 11.27 -2.85
C VAL A 284 13.01 12.34 -1.82
N LYS A 285 14.11 12.12 -1.12
CA LYS A 285 14.68 13.05 -0.14
C LYS A 285 15.09 14.38 -0.75
#